data_89ddcf1800ec4f7a7773d4fd9d513b7f
#
_entry.id   89ddcf1800ec4f7a7773d4fd9d513b7f
#
_cell.length_a   1.000
_cell.length_b   1.000
_cell.length_c   1.000
_cell.angle_alpha   90.00
_cell.angle_beta   90.00
_cell.angle_gamma   90.00
#
_symmetry.space_group_name_H-M   'P 1'
#
loop_
_entity.id
_entity.type
_entity.pdbx_description
1 polymer ?
#
loop_
_entity_poly.entity_id
_entity_poly.type
_entity_poly.pdbx_seq_one_letter_code
_entity_poly.pdbx_strand_id
1 'polypeptide(L)'
;DLKLPLSRAVFTCLVDVSIFCSHQNQLTMCTNALESSEELLDYANRTLDTDDPESFGKAAKQIKDRVTMAPAFRLCLKLKISDNMTHLMVDFSQEKEMLKSLKFLPVPRAPEIDPAECLVADNCATISWRMPGEDDKIDHYILEYRKTNFEGPPRIKEERNWEAVDSIKKTEYMLSVLTFESKYMNFRVRACNKAVAGDYSEPITLETKGFNFAFDGTTSHQNLKVEDFSVEWDSSGGKGQESKVKGKENKGRSGTPSPKRTSTTCRPASARSNRDRFTGESYTVLGDSVIESGQHYWEVNAQKDCKCYSMGVSYRNLGKFDQLGKTNTSWCIHINNWLQTSFAAKHNNKAKTMDMPVPKKIGVYCDYDGGHISFYNADTKQLLHTFRTKFTQPVVPAFMVWCGGLTLHTGLQVPSSVKSFQKGDGLSGSANSLISLPQ
;
A
#
# COMPACT_ATOMS: atom_id res chain seq x y z
N ASP A 1 11.24 21.71 -18.00
CA ASP A 1 12.22 22.78 -18.29
C ASP A 1 12.21 23.12 -19.77
N LEU A 2 11.13 23.79 -20.21
CA LEU A 2 11.10 24.53 -21.47
C LEU A 2 11.90 25.81 -21.27
N LYS A 3 13.22 25.72 -21.33
CA LYS A 3 14.05 26.85 -21.70
C LYS A 3 13.81 27.11 -23.18
N LEU A 4 12.74 27.85 -23.48
CA LEU A 4 12.72 28.63 -24.71
C LEU A 4 14.00 29.47 -24.72
N PRO A 5 14.89 29.36 -25.71
CA PRO A 5 15.89 30.36 -25.91
C PRO A 5 15.12 31.62 -26.22
N LEU A 6 15.04 32.54 -25.25
CA LEU A 6 14.82 33.94 -25.51
C LEU A 6 16.02 34.37 -26.36
N SER A 7 16.00 33.96 -27.62
CA SER A 7 16.84 34.57 -28.64
C SER A 7 16.47 36.02 -28.61
N ARG A 8 17.46 36.81 -28.19
CA ARG A 8 17.56 38.25 -28.37
C ARG A 8 16.48 38.76 -29.33
N ALA A 9 15.29 39.06 -28.80
CA ALA A 9 14.48 40.08 -29.38
C ALA A 9 15.34 41.32 -29.21
N VAL A 10 16.07 41.65 -30.25
CA VAL A 10 16.70 42.97 -30.36
C VAL A 10 15.52 43.90 -30.41
N PHE A 11 15.06 44.34 -29.23
CA PHE A 11 14.24 45.49 -29.11
C PHE A 11 15.10 46.66 -29.61
N THR A 12 15.07 46.91 -30.89
CA THR A 12 15.47 48.18 -31.46
C THR A 12 14.34 49.14 -31.10
N CYS A 13 14.10 49.24 -29.81
CA CYS A 13 13.29 50.30 -29.27
C CYS A 13 14.20 51.51 -29.17
N LEU A 14 13.95 52.54 -29.94
CA LEU A 14 14.28 53.89 -29.56
C LEU A 14 13.38 54.22 -28.35
N VAL A 15 13.54 53.44 -27.27
CA VAL A 15 12.94 53.75 -25.99
C VAL A 15 13.71 54.95 -25.49
N ASP A 16 13.00 56.06 -25.37
CA ASP A 16 13.54 57.23 -24.71
C ASP A 16 14.21 56.79 -23.41
N VAL A 17 15.52 56.98 -23.33
CA VAL A 17 16.36 56.60 -22.18
C VAL A 17 15.76 57.10 -20.88
N SER A 18 14.98 58.18 -20.94
CA SER A 18 14.27 58.77 -19.81
C SER A 18 13.19 57.81 -19.23
N ILE A 19 12.51 57.02 -20.05
CA ILE A 19 11.46 56.09 -19.57
C ILE A 19 12.13 54.92 -18.85
N PHE A 20 13.22 54.38 -19.41
CA PHE A 20 13.98 53.33 -18.79
C PHE A 20 14.57 53.77 -17.45
N CYS A 21 15.17 54.92 -17.40
CA CYS A 21 15.70 55.50 -16.15
C CYS A 21 14.58 55.75 -15.10
N SER A 22 13.39 56.16 -15.54
CA SER A 22 12.26 56.38 -14.64
C SER A 22 11.78 55.04 -14.01
N HIS A 23 11.67 53.97 -14.80
CA HIS A 23 11.31 52.63 -14.28
C HIS A 23 12.41 52.06 -13.40
N GLN A 24 13.67 52.23 -13.77
CA GLN A 24 14.81 51.78 -12.96
C GLN A 24 14.81 52.50 -11.60
N ASN A 25 14.56 53.79 -11.58
CA ASN A 25 14.46 54.58 -10.35
C ASN A 25 13.28 54.15 -9.48
N GLN A 26 12.11 53.87 -10.07
CA GLN A 26 10.96 53.35 -9.34
C GLN A 26 11.24 51.94 -8.73
N LEU A 27 11.87 51.06 -9.49
CA LEU A 27 12.27 49.75 -8.99
C LEU A 27 13.23 49.89 -7.80
N THR A 28 14.27 50.72 -7.94
CA THR A 28 15.22 51.00 -6.86
C THR A 28 14.53 51.56 -5.62
N MET A 29 13.59 52.48 -5.80
CA MET A 29 12.83 53.03 -4.69
C MET A 29 11.96 51.96 -3.99
N CYS A 30 11.34 51.07 -4.75
CA CYS A 30 10.56 49.97 -4.20
C CYS A 30 11.44 48.97 -3.43
N THR A 31 12.61 48.62 -3.97
CA THR A 31 13.57 47.70 -3.31
C THR A 31 14.06 48.31 -1.99
N ASN A 32 14.49 49.60 -2.01
CA ASN A 32 14.95 50.28 -0.79
C ASN A 32 13.83 50.41 0.25
N ALA A 33 12.58 50.59 -0.19
CA ALA A 33 11.44 50.66 0.72
C ALA A 33 11.12 49.32 1.35
N LEU A 34 11.27 48.23 0.59
CA LEU A 34 11.10 46.85 1.08
C LEU A 34 12.18 46.53 2.11
N GLU A 35 13.47 46.72 1.78
CA GLU A 35 14.59 46.49 2.69
C GLU A 35 14.42 47.29 4.01
N SER A 36 14.06 48.59 3.91
CA SER A 36 13.80 49.39 5.11
C SER A 36 12.62 48.89 5.95
N SER A 37 11.62 48.26 5.31
CA SER A 37 10.46 47.71 6.00
C SER A 37 10.82 46.36 6.69
N GLU A 38 11.66 45.55 6.05
CA GLU A 38 12.17 44.29 6.62
C GLU A 38 13.06 44.57 7.84
N GLU A 39 13.99 45.56 7.73
CA GLU A 39 14.81 45.97 8.87
C GLU A 39 13.97 46.48 10.06
N LEU A 40 12.89 47.19 9.76
CA LEU A 40 11.99 47.71 10.79
C LEU A 40 11.21 46.58 11.47
N LEU A 41 10.80 45.55 10.69
CA LEU A 41 10.14 44.36 11.20
C LEU A 41 11.07 43.57 12.09
N ASP A 42 12.32 43.36 11.66
CA ASP A 42 13.34 42.68 12.44
C ASP A 42 13.65 43.41 13.76
N TYR A 43 13.72 44.72 13.70
CA TYR A 43 13.91 45.57 14.90
C TYR A 43 12.70 45.44 15.84
N ALA A 44 11.49 45.41 15.31
CA ALA A 44 10.27 45.24 16.09
C ALA A 44 10.24 43.85 16.77
N ASN A 45 10.57 42.79 16.04
CA ASN A 45 10.63 41.46 16.59
C ASN A 45 11.65 41.32 17.72
N ARG A 46 12.87 41.83 17.55
CA ARG A 46 13.89 41.85 18.60
C ARG A 46 13.46 42.65 19.84
N THR A 47 12.63 43.67 19.64
CA THR A 47 12.12 44.48 20.76
C THR A 47 11.08 43.76 21.58
N LEU A 48 10.32 42.81 20.98
CA LEU A 48 9.36 42.00 21.69
C LEU A 48 10.00 41.03 22.70
N ASP A 49 11.28 40.67 22.48
CA ASP A 49 12.03 39.80 23.34
C ASP A 49 12.75 40.55 24.50
N THR A 50 12.50 41.84 24.65
CA THR A 50 13.15 42.67 25.64
C THR A 50 12.32 42.71 26.94
N ASP A 51 12.88 42.22 28.03
CA ASP A 51 12.23 42.13 29.34
C ASP A 51 12.22 43.45 30.14
N ASP A 52 12.97 44.46 29.68
CA ASP A 52 13.06 45.79 30.35
C ASP A 52 11.98 46.76 29.86
N PRO A 53 11.01 47.16 30.71
CA PRO A 53 9.90 48.04 30.32
C PRO A 53 10.34 49.44 29.80
N GLU A 54 11.46 49.97 30.32
CA GLU A 54 11.93 51.29 29.90
C GLU A 54 12.55 51.27 28.50
N SER A 55 13.37 50.23 28.25
CA SER A 55 13.96 49.98 26.95
C SER A 55 12.88 49.66 25.91
N PHE A 56 11.88 48.84 26.27
CA PHE A 56 10.73 48.55 25.41
C PHE A 56 9.95 49.82 25.05
N GLY A 57 9.67 50.68 26.01
CA GLY A 57 8.94 51.94 25.77
C GLY A 57 9.68 52.90 24.80
N LYS A 58 11.01 52.99 24.91
CA LYS A 58 11.85 53.78 23.99
C LYS A 58 11.85 53.18 22.58
N ALA A 59 12.01 51.87 22.48
CA ALA A 59 12.01 51.18 21.19
C ALA A 59 10.64 51.23 20.51
N ALA A 60 9.55 51.04 21.24
CA ALA A 60 8.18 51.18 20.71
C ALA A 60 7.90 52.56 20.12
N LYS A 61 8.40 53.61 20.77
CA LYS A 61 8.30 54.97 20.25
C LYS A 61 9.09 55.12 18.95
N GLN A 62 10.33 54.62 18.90
CA GLN A 62 11.15 54.68 17.70
C GLN A 62 10.53 53.88 16.54
N ILE A 63 9.97 52.72 16.80
CA ILE A 63 9.25 51.90 15.79
C ILE A 63 8.07 52.72 15.24
N LYS A 64 7.24 53.30 16.12
CA LYS A 64 6.11 54.11 15.71
C LYS A 64 6.54 55.30 14.82
N ASP A 65 7.60 56.03 15.22
CA ASP A 65 8.11 57.15 14.46
C ASP A 65 8.67 56.71 13.09
N ARG A 66 9.37 55.58 13.03
CA ARG A 66 9.88 54.99 11.78
C ARG A 66 8.74 54.51 10.87
N VAL A 67 7.69 53.88 11.40
CA VAL A 67 6.51 53.46 10.63
C VAL A 67 5.83 54.67 9.98
N THR A 68 5.65 55.78 10.72
CA THR A 68 5.02 56.98 10.16
C THR A 68 5.86 57.66 9.09
N MET A 69 7.18 57.46 9.12
CA MET A 69 8.10 58.07 8.16
C MET A 69 8.50 57.08 7.04
N ALA A 70 8.05 55.82 7.11
CA ALA A 70 8.48 54.77 6.17
C ALA A 70 8.16 55.14 4.71
N PRO A 71 9.16 55.06 3.81
CA PRO A 71 8.97 55.38 2.39
C PRO A 71 7.90 54.53 1.70
N ALA A 72 7.69 53.31 2.16
CA ALA A 72 6.71 52.37 1.61
C ALA A 72 5.28 52.94 1.58
N PHE A 73 4.90 53.74 2.58
CA PHE A 73 3.57 54.38 2.63
C PHE A 73 3.42 55.59 1.73
N ARG A 74 4.52 56.08 1.16
CA ARG A 74 4.55 57.23 0.27
C ARG A 74 4.80 56.88 -1.19
N LEU A 75 5.08 55.61 -1.47
CA LEU A 75 5.31 55.13 -2.82
C LEU A 75 4.02 55.18 -3.64
N CYS A 76 4.00 55.99 -4.67
CA CYS A 76 2.95 55.97 -5.67
C CYS A 76 3.27 54.85 -6.68
N LEU A 77 2.68 53.65 -6.51
CA LEU A 77 2.85 52.50 -7.40
C LEU A 77 2.10 52.63 -8.74
N LYS A 78 1.52 53.80 -9.04
CA LYS A 78 0.95 54.04 -10.36
C LYS A 78 2.07 54.19 -11.36
N LEU A 79 2.22 53.24 -12.25
CA LEU A 79 3.04 53.35 -13.45
C LEU A 79 2.59 54.61 -14.20
N LYS A 80 3.43 55.63 -14.26
CA LYS A 80 3.26 56.72 -15.19
C LYS A 80 3.69 56.23 -16.56
N ILE A 81 2.74 55.70 -17.29
CA ILE A 81 2.94 55.42 -18.71
C ILE A 81 3.06 56.77 -19.39
N SER A 82 4.17 56.98 -20.08
CA SER A 82 4.33 58.18 -20.90
C SER A 82 3.31 58.16 -22.04
N ASP A 83 2.56 59.24 -22.20
CA ASP A 83 1.61 59.40 -23.30
C ASP A 83 2.27 59.34 -24.70
N ASN A 84 3.58 59.18 -24.76
CA ASN A 84 4.38 59.23 -25.97
C ASN A 84 4.74 57.82 -26.50
N MET A 85 3.89 56.82 -26.23
CA MET A 85 4.01 55.45 -26.83
C MET A 85 3.60 55.41 -28.30
N THR A 86 3.16 56.53 -28.89
CA THR A 86 2.73 56.59 -30.31
C THR A 86 3.86 56.34 -31.32
N HIS A 87 5.12 56.34 -30.87
CA HIS A 87 6.29 56.08 -31.73
C HIS A 87 6.90 54.69 -31.51
N LEU A 88 6.26 53.83 -30.69
CA LEU A 88 6.71 52.46 -30.48
C LEU A 88 6.21 51.60 -31.63
N MET A 89 7.09 51.24 -32.56
CA MET A 89 6.82 50.20 -33.51
C MET A 89 7.39 48.88 -32.98
N VAL A 90 6.52 47.92 -32.76
CA VAL A 90 6.92 46.55 -32.41
C VAL A 90 6.82 45.70 -33.66
N ASP A 91 7.95 45.16 -34.08
CA ASP A 91 8.00 44.25 -35.19
C ASP A 91 7.85 42.80 -34.69
N PHE A 92 6.71 42.17 -34.99
CA PHE A 92 6.38 40.77 -34.69
C PHE A 92 6.59 39.85 -35.89
N SER A 93 7.34 40.27 -36.91
CA SER A 93 7.51 39.45 -38.14
C SER A 93 8.17 38.13 -37.86
N GLN A 94 9.20 38.09 -37.02
CA GLN A 94 9.88 36.83 -36.62
C GLN A 94 8.98 35.92 -35.76
N GLU A 95 8.26 36.50 -34.81
CA GLU A 95 7.33 35.77 -33.95
C GLU A 95 6.17 35.15 -34.78
N LYS A 96 5.66 35.92 -35.78
CA LYS A 96 4.64 35.43 -36.72
C LYS A 96 5.15 34.26 -37.55
N GLU A 97 6.37 34.31 -38.07
CA GLU A 97 6.96 33.23 -38.83
C GLU A 97 7.26 32.01 -37.92
N MET A 98 7.74 32.24 -36.69
CA MET A 98 7.86 31.17 -35.69
C MET A 98 6.50 30.50 -35.40
N LEU A 99 5.46 31.30 -35.16
CA LEU A 99 4.11 30.80 -34.94
C LEU A 99 3.55 30.02 -36.12
N LYS A 100 3.82 30.48 -37.38
CA LYS A 100 3.45 29.74 -38.62
C LYS A 100 4.22 28.42 -38.74
N SER A 101 5.44 28.35 -38.26
CA SER A 101 6.27 27.14 -38.28
C SER A 101 5.86 26.12 -37.20
N LEU A 102 5.04 26.50 -36.23
CA LEU A 102 4.56 25.59 -35.18
C LEU A 102 3.67 24.51 -35.85
N LYS A 103 4.08 23.28 -35.67
CA LYS A 103 3.23 22.11 -35.99
C LYS A 103 2.37 21.84 -34.78
N PHE A 104 1.09 22.18 -34.87
CA PHE A 104 0.13 21.82 -33.83
C PHE A 104 -0.05 20.30 -33.87
N LEU A 105 0.16 19.68 -32.71
CA LEU A 105 -0.21 18.29 -32.48
C LEU A 105 -1.64 18.28 -31.96
N PRO A 106 -2.57 17.53 -32.53
CA PRO A 106 -3.91 17.39 -32.00
C PRO A 106 -3.85 16.78 -30.59
N VAL A 107 -4.81 17.10 -29.76
CA VAL A 107 -4.98 16.43 -28.46
C VAL A 107 -5.29 14.96 -28.76
N PRO A 108 -4.55 14.01 -28.16
CA PRO A 108 -4.83 12.59 -28.35
C PRO A 108 -6.25 12.24 -27.91
N ARG A 109 -6.92 11.38 -28.65
CA ARG A 109 -8.22 10.85 -28.26
C ARG A 109 -8.06 9.91 -27.07
N ALA A 110 -9.14 9.72 -26.30
CA ALA A 110 -9.15 8.73 -25.23
C ALA A 110 -8.97 7.32 -25.80
N PRO A 111 -8.04 6.52 -25.28
CA PRO A 111 -7.93 5.11 -25.65
C PRO A 111 -9.18 4.32 -25.23
N GLU A 112 -9.39 3.15 -25.83
CA GLU A 112 -10.42 2.21 -25.43
C GLU A 112 -9.76 0.97 -24.81
N ILE A 113 -10.06 0.68 -23.55
CA ILE A 113 -9.60 -0.56 -22.90
C ILE A 113 -10.51 -1.69 -23.36
N ASP A 114 -9.93 -2.82 -23.80
CA ASP A 114 -10.68 -4.01 -24.15
C ASP A 114 -10.75 -4.97 -22.95
N PRO A 115 -11.90 -5.06 -22.25
CA PRO A 115 -12.02 -5.93 -21.08
C PRO A 115 -11.82 -7.43 -21.39
N ALA A 116 -12.05 -7.85 -22.65
CA ALA A 116 -11.90 -9.25 -23.06
C ALA A 116 -10.42 -9.65 -23.22
N GLU A 117 -9.55 -8.69 -23.53
CA GLU A 117 -8.10 -8.90 -23.66
C GLU A 117 -7.36 -8.63 -22.34
N CYS A 118 -8.06 -8.10 -21.33
CA CYS A 118 -7.48 -7.88 -20.01
C CYS A 118 -7.50 -9.15 -19.18
N LEU A 119 -6.41 -9.43 -18.48
CA LEU A 119 -6.26 -10.64 -17.66
C LEU A 119 -5.73 -10.31 -16.27
N VAL A 120 -6.37 -10.87 -15.25
CA VAL A 120 -5.85 -10.85 -13.87
C VAL A 120 -5.53 -12.28 -13.46
N ALA A 121 -4.25 -12.64 -13.50
CA ALA A 121 -3.76 -13.97 -13.17
C ALA A 121 -2.33 -13.93 -12.59
N ASP A 122 -1.98 -14.93 -11.78
CA ASP A 122 -0.65 -15.09 -11.18
C ASP A 122 -0.13 -13.83 -10.45
N ASN A 123 -1.02 -13.12 -9.78
CA ASN A 123 -0.76 -11.85 -9.10
C ASN A 123 -0.26 -10.73 -10.03
N CYS A 124 -0.65 -10.81 -11.30
CA CYS A 124 -0.40 -9.80 -12.31
C CYS A 124 -1.74 -9.33 -12.88
N ALA A 125 -1.78 -8.09 -13.32
CA ALA A 125 -2.88 -7.56 -14.11
C ALA A 125 -2.34 -7.06 -15.45
N THR A 126 -2.71 -7.71 -16.54
CA THR A 126 -2.40 -7.29 -17.90
C THR A 126 -3.57 -6.50 -18.44
N ILE A 127 -3.32 -5.26 -18.80
CA ILE A 127 -4.32 -4.34 -19.33
C ILE A 127 -3.95 -4.00 -20.77
N SER A 128 -4.89 -4.27 -21.67
CA SER A 128 -4.75 -4.00 -23.12
C SER A 128 -5.75 -2.93 -23.55
N TRP A 129 -5.32 -2.06 -24.45
CA TRP A 129 -6.15 -0.99 -25.01
C TRP A 129 -5.81 -0.74 -26.47
N ARG A 130 -6.72 -0.05 -27.14
CA ARG A 130 -6.55 0.39 -28.51
C ARG A 130 -6.83 1.88 -28.67
N MET A 131 -6.26 2.49 -29.69
CA MET A 131 -6.59 3.86 -30.05
C MET A 131 -7.75 3.87 -31.07
N PRO A 132 -8.75 4.72 -30.89
CA PRO A 132 -9.85 4.86 -31.83
C PRO A 132 -9.43 5.76 -33.01
N GLY A 133 -8.55 5.29 -33.91
CA GLY A 133 -8.14 6.00 -35.11
C GLY A 133 -6.63 5.94 -35.36
N GLU A 134 -6.25 6.27 -36.61
CA GLU A 134 -4.87 6.15 -37.10
C GLU A 134 -4.00 7.42 -36.91
N ASP A 135 -4.57 8.50 -36.40
CA ASP A 135 -4.00 9.84 -36.58
C ASP A 135 -3.06 10.34 -35.49
N ASP A 136 -2.80 9.58 -34.48
CA ASP A 136 -2.21 10.16 -33.33
C ASP A 136 -0.72 9.84 -33.21
N LYS A 137 0.09 10.89 -33.28
CA LYS A 137 1.51 10.83 -32.91
C LYS A 137 1.64 10.67 -31.40
N ILE A 138 1.24 9.50 -30.91
CA ILE A 138 1.33 9.16 -29.50
C ILE A 138 2.80 8.99 -29.13
N ASP A 139 3.21 9.66 -28.06
CA ASP A 139 4.53 9.51 -27.49
C ASP A 139 4.56 8.41 -26.41
N HIS A 140 3.56 8.39 -25.53
CA HIS A 140 3.42 7.39 -24.48
C HIS A 140 1.98 7.35 -23.98
N TYR A 141 1.71 6.35 -23.12
CA TYR A 141 0.46 6.20 -22.40
C TYR A 141 0.72 6.31 -20.90
N ILE A 142 -0.32 6.75 -20.17
CA ILE A 142 -0.36 6.75 -18.70
C ILE A 142 -1.51 5.84 -18.31
N LEU A 143 -1.19 4.74 -17.62
CA LEU A 143 -2.16 3.82 -17.02
C LEU A 143 -2.36 4.21 -15.57
N GLU A 144 -3.60 4.41 -15.16
CA GLU A 144 -3.96 4.60 -13.77
C GLU A 144 -4.80 3.44 -13.27
N TYR A 145 -4.54 3.02 -12.05
CA TYR A 145 -5.29 1.97 -11.38
C TYR A 145 -5.56 2.31 -9.92
N ARG A 146 -6.56 1.68 -9.37
CA ARG A 146 -6.87 1.76 -7.93
C ARG A 146 -7.55 0.50 -7.44
N LYS A 147 -7.39 0.21 -6.17
CA LYS A 147 -8.05 -0.89 -5.46
C LYS A 147 -9.43 -0.46 -4.96
N THR A 148 -10.44 -1.33 -5.06
CA THR A 148 -11.81 -1.05 -4.60
C THR A 148 -12.53 -2.34 -4.20
N ASN A 149 -13.46 -2.24 -3.25
CA ASN A 149 -14.36 -3.33 -2.89
C ASN A 149 -15.75 -3.19 -3.54
N PHE A 150 -15.92 -2.18 -4.39
CA PHE A 150 -17.17 -1.94 -5.10
C PHE A 150 -17.06 -2.43 -6.54
N GLU A 151 -18.06 -3.17 -6.97
CA GLU A 151 -18.23 -3.56 -8.37
C GLU A 151 -18.75 -2.36 -9.17
N GLY A 152 -18.22 -2.19 -10.39
CA GLY A 152 -18.65 -1.14 -11.31
C GLY A 152 -17.75 0.10 -11.33
N PRO A 153 -18.16 1.13 -12.12
CA PRO A 153 -17.33 2.30 -12.36
C PRO A 153 -17.08 3.13 -11.10
N PRO A 154 -15.97 3.89 -11.08
CA PRO A 154 -15.59 4.70 -9.95
C PRO A 154 -16.67 5.71 -9.55
N ARG A 155 -16.95 5.83 -8.27
CA ARG A 155 -17.85 6.87 -7.74
C ARG A 155 -17.11 8.20 -7.64
N ILE A 156 -17.79 9.32 -7.92
CA ILE A 156 -17.22 10.69 -7.94
C ILE A 156 -16.48 11.05 -6.64
N LYS A 157 -16.88 10.51 -5.50
CA LYS A 157 -16.22 10.76 -4.20
C LYS A 157 -14.89 10.05 -4.01
N GLU A 158 -14.54 9.10 -4.87
CA GLU A 158 -13.36 8.23 -4.74
C GLU A 158 -12.24 8.58 -5.73
N GLU A 159 -12.29 9.71 -6.41
CA GLU A 159 -11.31 10.12 -7.43
C GLU A 159 -9.88 10.31 -6.93
N ARG A 160 -9.63 10.30 -5.62
CA ARG A 160 -8.36 10.76 -5.03
C ARG A 160 -7.26 9.71 -4.91
N ASN A 161 -7.50 8.45 -5.22
CA ASN A 161 -6.56 7.35 -4.92
C ASN A 161 -6.15 6.55 -6.15
N TRP A 162 -5.87 7.21 -7.25
CA TRP A 162 -5.33 6.56 -8.42
C TRP A 162 -3.80 6.50 -8.34
N GLU A 163 -3.25 5.31 -8.53
CA GLU A 163 -1.84 5.08 -8.74
C GLU A 163 -1.56 5.11 -10.23
N ALA A 164 -0.48 5.77 -10.65
CA ALA A 164 -0.16 5.99 -12.06
C ALA A 164 1.12 5.28 -12.47
N VAL A 165 1.08 4.66 -13.63
CA VAL A 165 2.26 4.18 -14.37
C VAL A 165 2.40 4.99 -15.63
N ASP A 166 3.50 5.70 -15.73
CA ASP A 166 3.80 6.62 -16.83
C ASP A 166 4.76 6.00 -17.87
N SER A 167 4.91 6.68 -18.99
CA SER A 167 5.90 6.38 -20.03
C SER A 167 5.73 5.02 -20.71
N ILE A 168 4.53 4.47 -20.76
CA ILE A 168 4.21 3.22 -21.43
C ILE A 168 4.22 3.47 -22.95
N LYS A 169 5.00 2.67 -23.69
CA LYS A 169 5.16 2.82 -25.17
C LYS A 169 4.30 1.85 -25.97
N LYS A 170 3.77 0.82 -25.33
CA LYS A 170 2.91 -0.20 -25.95
C LYS A 170 1.46 0.03 -25.59
N THR A 171 0.56 -0.60 -26.32
CA THR A 171 -0.88 -0.61 -26.03
C THR A 171 -1.29 -1.72 -25.06
N GLU A 172 -0.33 -2.25 -24.34
CA GLU A 172 -0.51 -3.26 -23.30
C GLU A 172 0.49 -3.00 -22.18
N TYR A 173 0.07 -3.22 -20.96
CA TYR A 173 0.94 -3.14 -19.80
C TYR A 173 0.59 -4.19 -18.77
N MET A 174 1.61 -4.86 -18.21
CA MET A 174 1.48 -5.84 -17.16
C MET A 174 1.97 -5.28 -15.82
N LEU A 175 1.04 -5.05 -14.92
CA LEU A 175 1.33 -4.80 -13.51
C LEU A 175 1.67 -6.13 -12.83
N SER A 176 2.85 -6.25 -12.26
CA SER A 176 3.34 -7.47 -11.63
C SER A 176 3.45 -7.32 -10.10
N VAL A 177 3.56 -8.47 -9.41
CA VAL A 177 3.75 -8.54 -7.95
C VAL A 177 2.62 -7.83 -7.18
N LEU A 178 1.40 -7.96 -7.66
CA LEU A 178 0.24 -7.38 -6.99
C LEU A 178 -0.17 -8.21 -5.78
N THR A 179 -0.59 -7.53 -4.72
CA THR A 179 -1.35 -8.10 -3.62
C THR A 179 -2.78 -7.56 -3.68
N PHE A 180 -3.73 -8.47 -3.72
CA PHE A 180 -5.14 -8.11 -3.88
C PHE A 180 -5.83 -8.01 -2.52
N GLU A 181 -5.67 -6.86 -1.87
CA GLU A 181 -6.35 -6.54 -0.61
C GLU A 181 -7.83 -6.20 -0.80
N SER A 182 -8.23 -5.93 -2.04
CA SER A 182 -9.60 -5.60 -2.43
C SER A 182 -10.13 -6.62 -3.45
N LYS A 183 -11.47 -6.73 -3.55
CA LYS A 183 -12.13 -7.65 -4.48
C LYS A 183 -11.98 -7.22 -5.94
N TYR A 184 -11.86 -5.94 -6.19
CA TYR A 184 -11.83 -5.35 -7.53
C TYR A 184 -10.71 -4.34 -7.65
N MET A 185 -10.29 -4.09 -8.89
CA MET A 185 -9.44 -2.97 -9.28
C MET A 185 -10.07 -2.24 -10.45
N ASN A 186 -10.03 -0.92 -10.41
CA ASN A 186 -10.40 -0.07 -11.54
C ASN A 186 -9.15 0.32 -12.31
N PHE A 187 -9.29 0.44 -13.63
CA PHE A 187 -8.23 0.84 -14.53
C PHE A 187 -8.75 1.88 -15.52
N ARG A 188 -7.93 2.88 -15.84
CA ARG A 188 -8.15 3.82 -16.93
C ARG A 188 -6.82 4.20 -17.57
N VAL A 189 -6.84 4.55 -18.84
CA VAL A 189 -5.63 4.88 -19.58
C VAL A 189 -5.84 6.15 -20.38
N ARG A 190 -4.80 6.95 -20.55
CA ARG A 190 -4.79 8.07 -21.49
C ARG A 190 -3.56 8.06 -22.36
N ALA A 191 -3.70 8.61 -23.53
CA ALA A 191 -2.61 8.78 -24.48
C ALA A 191 -2.00 10.18 -24.32
N CYS A 192 -0.70 10.27 -24.46
CA CYS A 192 0.05 11.52 -24.42
C CYS A 192 0.89 11.69 -25.67
N ASN A 193 0.90 12.87 -26.23
CA ASN A 193 1.88 13.27 -27.21
C ASN A 193 2.93 14.18 -26.56
N LYS A 194 3.88 14.71 -27.35
CA LYS A 194 4.94 15.59 -26.84
C LYS A 194 4.43 16.93 -26.31
N ALA A 195 3.20 17.31 -26.60
CA ALA A 195 2.64 18.61 -26.26
C ALA A 195 1.64 18.54 -25.11
N VAL A 196 0.79 17.50 -25.09
CA VAL A 196 -0.35 17.42 -24.16
C VAL A 196 -0.78 15.99 -23.91
N ALA A 197 -1.39 15.75 -22.74
CA ALA A 197 -2.11 14.51 -22.43
C ALA A 197 -3.57 14.64 -22.90
N GLY A 198 -4.10 13.58 -23.50
CA GLY A 198 -5.50 13.46 -23.86
C GLY A 198 -6.38 13.07 -22.67
N ASP A 199 -7.66 12.88 -22.95
CA ASP A 199 -8.63 12.41 -21.99
C ASP A 199 -8.38 10.94 -21.59
N TYR A 200 -8.87 10.57 -20.40
CA TYR A 200 -8.86 9.17 -19.96
C TYR A 200 -9.92 8.35 -20.70
N SER A 201 -9.60 7.08 -20.89
CA SER A 201 -10.59 6.07 -21.27
C SER A 201 -11.73 5.98 -20.25
N GLU A 202 -12.86 5.41 -20.69
CA GLU A 202 -13.83 4.91 -19.72
C GLU A 202 -13.14 3.89 -18.79
N PRO A 203 -13.35 4.01 -17.47
CA PRO A 203 -12.71 3.11 -16.53
C PRO A 203 -13.36 1.72 -16.58
N ILE A 204 -12.52 0.69 -16.57
CA ILE A 204 -12.97 -0.69 -16.41
C ILE A 204 -12.77 -1.19 -14.98
N THR A 205 -13.51 -2.23 -14.61
CA THR A 205 -13.40 -2.90 -13.31
C THR A 205 -13.11 -4.38 -13.52
N LEU A 206 -12.01 -4.86 -12.94
CA LEU A 206 -11.63 -6.27 -12.98
C LEU A 206 -11.68 -6.87 -11.58
N GLU A 207 -12.17 -8.11 -11.48
CA GLU A 207 -12.18 -8.88 -10.24
C GLU A 207 -10.79 -9.50 -9.99
N THR A 208 -10.27 -9.35 -8.77
CA THR A 208 -8.90 -9.77 -8.42
C THR A 208 -8.80 -11.22 -7.93
N LYS A 209 -9.90 -11.78 -7.38
CA LYS A 209 -9.98 -13.16 -6.84
C LYS A 209 -8.85 -13.54 -5.87
N GLY A 210 -8.30 -12.56 -5.14
CA GLY A 210 -7.32 -12.81 -4.10
C GLY A 210 -8.00 -13.24 -2.79
N PHE A 211 -7.38 -14.16 -2.05
CA PHE A 211 -7.86 -14.56 -0.73
C PHE A 211 -7.16 -13.75 0.35
N ASN A 212 -7.92 -12.90 1.03
CA ASN A 212 -7.44 -12.03 2.09
C ASN A 212 -7.92 -12.51 3.45
N PHE A 213 -6.99 -12.57 4.39
CA PHE A 213 -7.26 -12.78 5.79
C PHE A 213 -6.07 -12.29 6.63
N ALA A 214 -6.31 -12.07 7.91
CA ALA A 214 -5.32 -11.75 8.91
C ALA A 214 -5.31 -12.81 10.04
N PHE A 215 -4.32 -12.77 10.90
CA PHE A 215 -4.36 -13.58 12.12
C PHE A 215 -5.43 -13.04 13.07
N ASP A 216 -6.30 -13.92 13.55
CA ASP A 216 -7.31 -13.57 14.57
C ASP A 216 -6.70 -13.66 15.96
N GLY A 217 -6.28 -12.51 16.49
CA GLY A 217 -5.71 -12.42 17.82
C GLY A 217 -6.63 -12.94 18.95
N THR A 218 -7.95 -12.97 18.73
CA THR A 218 -8.91 -13.47 19.73
C THR A 218 -8.87 -15.00 19.87
N THR A 219 -8.42 -15.69 18.81
CA THR A 219 -8.24 -17.15 18.82
C THR A 219 -6.87 -17.59 19.28
N SER A 220 -5.96 -16.63 19.47
CA SER A 220 -4.56 -16.92 19.72
C SER A 220 -4.28 -17.40 21.14
N HIS A 221 -3.26 -18.25 21.27
CA HIS A 221 -2.70 -18.59 22.57
C HIS A 221 -2.10 -17.35 23.26
N GLN A 222 -2.22 -17.27 24.59
CA GLN A 222 -1.72 -16.12 25.39
C GLN A 222 -0.22 -15.80 25.23
N ASN A 223 0.59 -16.79 24.85
CA ASN A 223 2.03 -16.64 24.58
C ASN A 223 2.31 -16.26 23.13
N LEU A 224 1.33 -15.85 22.36
CA LEU A 224 1.50 -15.35 21.02
C LEU A 224 1.23 -13.86 20.98
N LYS A 225 2.19 -13.10 20.48
CA LYS A 225 2.01 -11.72 20.07
C LYS A 225 1.52 -11.75 18.61
N VAL A 226 0.30 -11.30 18.38
CA VAL A 226 -0.36 -11.35 17.07
C VAL A 226 -0.49 -9.94 16.53
N GLU A 227 -0.05 -9.75 15.32
CA GLU A 227 -0.29 -8.59 14.46
C GLU A 227 -1.03 -9.10 13.21
N ASP A 228 -1.61 -8.22 12.39
CA ASP A 228 -2.46 -8.63 11.26
C ASP A 228 -1.83 -9.73 10.38
N PHE A 229 -0.57 -9.56 10.01
CA PHE A 229 0.14 -10.48 9.12
C PHE A 229 1.39 -11.13 9.74
N SER A 230 1.61 -10.95 11.03
CA SER A 230 2.71 -11.59 11.75
C SER A 230 2.27 -12.14 13.10
N VAL A 231 2.87 -13.25 13.49
CA VAL A 231 2.68 -13.84 14.79
C VAL A 231 4.03 -14.27 15.35
N GLU A 232 4.31 -13.89 16.57
CA GLU A 232 5.55 -14.23 17.27
C GLU A 232 5.25 -14.90 18.63
N TRP A 233 6.08 -15.88 18.96
CA TRP A 233 6.04 -16.51 20.26
C TRP A 233 6.68 -15.61 21.32
N ASP A 234 5.93 -15.33 22.39
CA ASP A 234 6.37 -14.53 23.53
C ASP A 234 6.45 -15.38 24.78
N SER A 235 7.65 -15.59 25.30
CA SER A 235 7.91 -16.35 26.51
C SER A 235 7.34 -15.71 27.78
N SER A 236 7.09 -14.39 27.75
CA SER A 236 6.57 -13.64 28.90
C SER A 236 5.06 -13.82 29.12
N GLY A 237 4.38 -14.44 28.16
CA GLY A 237 2.96 -14.79 28.27
C GLY A 237 2.05 -13.59 28.46
N GLY A 238 2.07 -12.66 27.52
CA GLY A 238 1.01 -11.64 27.38
C GLY A 238 0.77 -10.71 28.57
N LYS A 239 1.67 -10.63 29.53
CA LYS A 239 1.60 -9.67 30.64
C LYS A 239 1.98 -8.28 30.14
N GLY A 240 1.11 -7.62 29.38
CA GLY A 240 1.40 -6.24 28.98
C GLY A 240 0.66 -5.67 27.79
N GLN A 241 -0.42 -6.25 27.31
CA GLN A 241 -1.29 -5.55 26.35
C GLN A 241 -2.64 -5.20 26.98
N GLU A 242 -2.62 -4.25 27.94
CA GLU A 242 -3.78 -3.38 28.12
C GLU A 242 -3.84 -2.45 26.90
N SER A 243 -4.82 -2.68 26.06
CA SER A 243 -5.18 -1.81 24.96
C SER A 243 -5.35 -0.38 25.46
N LYS A 244 -4.45 0.53 25.08
CA LYS A 244 -4.65 1.98 25.24
C LYS A 244 -5.75 2.43 24.27
N VAL A 245 -6.99 2.12 24.59
CA VAL A 245 -8.14 2.84 24.07
C VAL A 245 -8.10 4.21 24.74
N LYS A 246 -7.72 5.25 24.00
CA LYS A 246 -7.87 6.64 24.41
C LYS A 246 -9.37 6.97 24.48
N GLY A 247 -10.00 6.70 25.64
CA GLY A 247 -11.29 7.26 26.01
C GLY A 247 -11.09 8.71 26.41
N LYS A 248 -11.72 9.64 25.70
CA LYS A 248 -11.90 11.03 26.16
C LYS A 248 -12.77 11.03 27.40
N GLU A 249 -12.19 11.34 28.56
CA GLU A 249 -12.93 11.64 29.77
C GLU A 249 -13.63 12.99 29.64
N ASN A 250 -14.95 12.95 29.80
CA ASN A 250 -15.74 14.12 30.11
C ASN A 250 -15.91 14.17 31.64
N LYS A 251 -15.42 15.24 32.27
CA LYS A 251 -15.59 15.55 33.70
C LYS A 251 -17.04 15.90 34.00
N GLY A 252 -17.61 15.25 34.97
CA GLY A 252 -18.88 15.63 35.63
C GLY A 252 -18.99 15.08 37.05
N ARG A 253 -19.13 15.94 37.93
CA ARG A 253 -19.04 16.05 39.41
C ARG A 253 -20.01 15.20 40.23
N SER A 254 -19.51 14.80 41.39
CA SER A 254 -20.12 14.82 42.76
C SER A 254 -20.94 13.63 43.26
N GLY A 255 -20.56 13.18 44.51
CA GLY A 255 -21.51 12.76 45.52
C GLY A 255 -21.25 11.40 46.20
N THR A 256 -20.59 11.42 47.33
CA THR A 256 -20.43 10.53 48.48
C THR A 256 -21.67 9.73 49.00
N PRO A 257 -21.61 8.88 50.05
CA PRO A 257 -20.73 7.73 50.41
C PRO A 257 -21.48 6.45 50.83
N SER A 258 -20.71 5.39 51.06
CA SER A 258 -20.87 4.07 51.72
C SER A 258 -22.18 3.69 52.48
N PRO A 259 -22.44 2.36 52.68
CA PRO A 259 -21.76 1.62 53.73
C PRO A 259 -21.43 0.12 53.48
N LYS A 260 -20.54 -0.34 54.29
CA LYS A 260 -20.00 -1.68 54.50
C LYS A 260 -21.05 -2.80 54.65
N ARG A 261 -20.76 -4.01 54.12
CA ARG A 261 -20.91 -5.27 54.89
C ARG A 261 -20.17 -6.47 54.27
N THR A 262 -19.35 -7.03 55.15
CA THR A 262 -19.03 -8.42 55.49
C THR A 262 -18.50 -9.40 54.45
N SER A 263 -17.25 -9.70 54.71
CA SER A 263 -16.46 -10.94 54.56
C SER A 263 -17.19 -12.24 54.17
N THR A 264 -16.71 -12.84 53.09
CA THR A 264 -16.64 -14.29 52.98
C THR A 264 -15.27 -14.66 52.42
N THR A 265 -14.49 -15.33 53.22
CA THR A 265 -13.19 -15.91 52.98
C THR A 265 -13.29 -16.95 51.85
N CYS A 266 -12.73 -16.66 50.67
CA CYS A 266 -12.32 -17.70 49.76
C CYS A 266 -10.82 -17.89 49.84
N ARG A 267 -10.45 -19.12 50.16
CA ARG A 267 -9.08 -19.62 50.26
C ARG A 267 -8.28 -19.27 48.98
N PRO A 268 -7.00 -18.92 49.09
CA PRO A 268 -6.14 -18.79 47.95
C PRO A 268 -5.94 -20.18 47.31
N ALA A 269 -6.34 -20.33 46.05
CA ALA A 269 -5.98 -21.47 45.25
C ALA A 269 -4.45 -21.55 45.15
N SER A 270 -3.92 -22.63 45.67
CA SER A 270 -2.51 -22.98 45.66
C SER A 270 -1.88 -22.73 44.30
N ALA A 271 -0.75 -22.05 44.32
CA ALA A 271 0.16 -21.93 43.17
C ALA A 271 0.49 -23.33 42.64
N ARG A 272 -0.20 -23.75 41.57
CA ARG A 272 0.19 -24.95 40.83
C ARG A 272 1.52 -24.63 40.12
N SER A 273 2.48 -25.49 40.37
CA SER A 273 3.85 -25.38 39.92
C SER A 273 3.96 -25.23 38.43
N ASN A 274 4.87 -24.38 37.99
CA ASN A 274 5.19 -24.07 36.58
C ASN A 274 5.62 -25.28 35.72
N ARG A 275 5.63 -26.51 36.26
CA ARG A 275 6.06 -27.72 35.52
C ARG A 275 4.97 -28.34 34.63
N ASP A 276 3.69 -28.09 34.90
CA ASP A 276 2.57 -28.68 34.14
C ASP A 276 2.16 -27.85 32.91
N ARG A 277 2.80 -26.69 32.69
CA ARG A 277 2.45 -25.80 31.58
C ARG A 277 3.03 -26.22 30.23
N PHE A 278 4.04 -27.11 30.18
CA PHE A 278 4.75 -27.48 28.97
C PHE A 278 4.22 -28.70 28.22
N THR A 279 3.45 -29.51 28.86
CA THR A 279 2.95 -30.75 28.26
C THR A 279 1.48 -30.62 27.90
N GLY A 280 1.17 -30.13 26.68
CA GLY A 280 -0.18 -30.14 26.13
C GLY A 280 -0.72 -28.82 25.61
N GLU A 281 -0.05 -27.71 25.85
CA GLU A 281 -0.48 -26.41 25.30
C GLU A 281 -0.13 -26.30 23.81
N SER A 282 -1.11 -25.96 23.00
CA SER A 282 -0.94 -25.69 21.58
C SER A 282 -0.83 -24.18 21.37
N TYR A 283 0.32 -23.69 20.93
CA TYR A 283 0.54 -22.29 20.60
C TYR A 283 -0.07 -21.96 19.24
N THR A 284 -1.39 -22.05 19.16
CA THR A 284 -2.17 -21.96 17.93
C THR A 284 -2.82 -20.59 17.78
N VAL A 285 -2.93 -20.14 16.55
CA VAL A 285 -3.73 -18.98 16.10
C VAL A 285 -4.44 -19.33 14.81
N LEU A 286 -5.66 -18.84 14.63
CA LEU A 286 -6.46 -19.04 13.43
C LEU A 286 -6.46 -17.77 12.57
N GLY A 287 -6.80 -17.92 11.29
CA GLY A 287 -7.16 -16.81 10.42
C GLY A 287 -8.57 -16.32 10.71
N ASP A 288 -8.83 -15.06 10.44
CA ASP A 288 -10.12 -14.38 10.65
C ASP A 288 -11.17 -14.73 9.58
N SER A 289 -10.75 -15.25 8.43
CA SER A 289 -11.61 -15.52 7.29
C SER A 289 -11.91 -16.99 7.14
N VAL A 290 -13.19 -17.27 6.86
CA VAL A 290 -13.74 -18.63 6.72
C VAL A 290 -13.75 -19.03 5.25
N ILE A 291 -13.40 -20.27 4.96
CA ILE A 291 -13.46 -20.90 3.64
C ILE A 291 -14.63 -21.87 3.62
N GLU A 292 -15.64 -21.60 2.78
CA GLU A 292 -16.87 -22.38 2.63
C GLU A 292 -17.06 -22.92 1.20
N SER A 293 -16.32 -22.36 0.24
CA SER A 293 -16.39 -22.72 -1.18
C SER A 293 -15.15 -22.25 -1.92
N GLY A 294 -14.93 -22.74 -3.12
CA GLY A 294 -13.91 -22.24 -4.04
C GLY A 294 -12.49 -22.65 -3.74
N GLN A 295 -11.57 -21.99 -4.41
CA GLN A 295 -10.14 -22.27 -4.38
C GLN A 295 -9.38 -21.06 -3.82
N HIS A 296 -8.51 -21.30 -2.85
CA HIS A 296 -7.79 -20.26 -2.11
C HIS A 296 -6.31 -20.59 -2.01
N TYR A 297 -5.48 -19.55 -2.01
CA TYR A 297 -4.04 -19.69 -1.90
C TYR A 297 -3.45 -18.58 -1.03
N TRP A 298 -2.49 -18.94 -0.18
CA TRP A 298 -1.68 -18.03 0.61
C TRP A 298 -0.30 -18.60 0.84
N GLU A 299 0.65 -17.76 1.25
CA GLU A 299 2.01 -18.15 1.52
C GLU A 299 2.43 -17.78 2.95
N VAL A 300 3.32 -18.55 3.52
CA VAL A 300 3.80 -18.37 4.89
C VAL A 300 5.32 -18.47 4.93
N ASN A 301 5.95 -17.48 5.54
CA ASN A 301 7.37 -17.50 5.89
C ASN A 301 7.54 -17.76 7.37
N ALA A 302 8.48 -18.64 7.73
CA ALA A 302 8.96 -18.76 9.09
C ALA A 302 10.25 -17.94 9.29
N GLN A 303 10.43 -17.34 10.47
CA GLN A 303 11.70 -16.73 10.86
C GLN A 303 12.80 -17.81 10.92
N LYS A 304 14.06 -17.43 10.63
CA LYS A 304 15.18 -18.38 10.53
C LYS A 304 15.45 -19.19 11.79
N ASP A 305 15.14 -18.61 12.94
CA ASP A 305 15.37 -19.18 14.28
C ASP A 305 14.13 -19.88 14.84
N CYS A 306 13.05 -19.92 14.08
CA CYS A 306 11.81 -20.58 14.51
C CYS A 306 12.03 -22.06 14.76
N LYS A 307 11.80 -22.49 16.02
CA LYS A 307 12.09 -23.86 16.44
C LYS A 307 11.00 -24.86 16.07
N CYS A 308 9.75 -24.44 16.18
CA CYS A 308 8.66 -25.34 15.85
C CYS A 308 7.46 -24.53 15.33
N TYR A 309 6.92 -24.97 14.19
CA TYR A 309 5.77 -24.32 13.59
C TYR A 309 4.95 -25.26 12.72
N SER A 310 3.69 -24.90 12.56
CA SER A 310 2.77 -25.59 11.65
C SER A 310 1.91 -24.59 10.91
N MET A 311 1.46 -24.98 9.72
CA MET A 311 0.53 -24.22 8.92
C MET A 311 -0.41 -25.14 8.15
N GLY A 312 -1.65 -24.71 7.99
CA GLY A 312 -2.65 -25.48 7.25
C GLY A 312 -4.05 -24.94 7.45
N VAL A 313 -5.02 -25.81 7.57
CA VAL A 313 -6.41 -25.45 7.84
C VAL A 313 -7.01 -26.30 8.97
N SER A 314 -8.03 -25.77 9.59
CA SER A 314 -8.79 -26.43 10.64
C SER A 314 -10.26 -26.04 10.56
N TYR A 315 -11.14 -26.86 11.12
CA TYR A 315 -12.47 -26.39 11.49
C TYR A 315 -12.35 -25.36 12.62
N ARG A 316 -13.27 -24.40 12.69
CA ARG A 316 -13.22 -23.28 13.64
C ARG A 316 -13.34 -23.73 15.11
N ASN A 317 -13.81 -24.94 15.35
CA ASN A 317 -13.99 -25.51 16.69
C ASN A 317 -12.71 -26.16 17.26
N LEU A 318 -11.54 -25.88 16.70
CA LEU A 318 -10.26 -26.36 17.27
C LEU A 318 -10.13 -25.87 18.71
N GLY A 319 -10.02 -26.82 19.65
CA GLY A 319 -9.89 -26.49 21.08
C GLY A 319 -8.54 -25.85 21.42
N LYS A 320 -8.51 -25.03 22.46
CA LYS A 320 -7.27 -24.35 22.92
C LYS A 320 -6.12 -25.30 23.28
N PHE A 321 -6.44 -26.56 23.59
CA PHE A 321 -5.47 -27.60 23.91
C PHE A 321 -5.21 -28.56 22.76
N ASP A 322 -5.97 -28.43 21.68
CA ASP A 322 -5.82 -29.29 20.51
C ASP A 322 -4.57 -28.91 19.72
N GLN A 323 -3.72 -29.87 19.50
CA GLN A 323 -2.54 -29.66 18.64
C GLN A 323 -2.92 -29.82 17.18
N LEU A 324 -2.55 -28.83 16.37
CA LEU A 324 -2.78 -28.84 14.93
C LEU A 324 -2.21 -30.11 14.30
N GLY A 325 -3.04 -30.83 13.52
CA GLY A 325 -2.68 -32.11 12.89
C GLY A 325 -2.84 -33.35 13.76
N LYS A 326 -3.12 -33.23 15.07
CA LYS A 326 -3.46 -34.37 15.92
C LYS A 326 -4.94 -34.74 15.90
N THR A 327 -5.79 -33.78 15.60
CA THR A 327 -7.24 -33.99 15.51
C THR A 327 -7.65 -34.38 14.09
N ASN A 328 -8.82 -34.98 13.97
CA ASN A 328 -9.45 -35.26 12.68
C ASN A 328 -10.08 -33.99 12.05
N THR A 329 -10.00 -32.85 12.74
CA THR A 329 -10.55 -31.55 12.34
C THR A 329 -9.52 -30.61 11.77
N SER A 330 -8.25 -31.04 11.66
CA SER A 330 -7.16 -30.17 11.21
C SER A 330 -6.17 -30.91 10.30
N TRP A 331 -5.65 -30.20 9.31
CA TRP A 331 -4.70 -30.69 8.29
C TRP A 331 -3.56 -29.68 8.19
N CYS A 332 -2.34 -30.12 8.41
CA CYS A 332 -1.20 -29.21 8.40
C CYS A 332 0.11 -29.85 7.96
N ILE A 333 1.03 -29.02 7.57
CA ILE A 333 2.47 -29.29 7.60
C ILE A 333 3.01 -28.85 8.94
N HIS A 334 3.91 -29.65 9.50
CA HIS A 334 4.59 -29.41 10.76
C HIS A 334 6.09 -29.51 10.59
N ILE A 335 6.80 -28.49 11.05
CA ILE A 335 8.24 -28.40 11.05
C ILE A 335 8.71 -28.27 12.50
N ASN A 336 9.72 -29.08 12.87
CA ASN A 336 10.37 -29.00 14.16
C ASN A 336 11.88 -28.97 13.94
N ASN A 337 12.52 -27.86 14.32
CA ASN A 337 13.95 -27.59 14.20
C ASN A 337 14.65 -27.55 15.58
N TRP A 338 14.03 -28.16 16.62
CA TRP A 338 14.57 -28.08 17.98
C TRP A 338 15.88 -28.81 18.16
N LEU A 339 15.92 -30.10 17.93
CA LEU A 339 17.10 -30.95 18.05
C LEU A 339 17.53 -31.49 16.70
N GLN A 340 16.62 -32.07 15.99
CA GLN A 340 16.79 -32.58 14.64
C GLN A 340 15.63 -32.10 13.80
N THR A 341 15.92 -31.58 12.61
CA THR A 341 14.87 -31.11 11.71
C THR A 341 13.95 -32.26 11.33
N SER A 342 12.68 -32.12 11.65
CA SER A 342 11.63 -33.00 11.16
C SER A 342 10.62 -32.18 10.36
N PHE A 343 10.25 -32.68 9.20
CA PHE A 343 9.33 -32.08 8.27
C PHE A 343 8.26 -33.12 7.90
N ALA A 344 7.01 -32.88 8.29
CA ALA A 344 5.95 -33.86 8.14
C ALA A 344 4.58 -33.23 7.88
N ALA A 345 3.79 -33.88 7.05
CA ALA A 345 2.37 -33.63 6.91
C ALA A 345 1.59 -34.37 7.99
N LYS A 346 0.70 -33.68 8.72
CA LYS A 346 -0.02 -34.24 9.87
C LYS A 346 -1.53 -34.04 9.75
N HIS A 347 -2.26 -35.13 10.01
CA HIS A 347 -3.71 -35.17 10.13
C HIS A 347 -4.14 -36.36 10.95
N ASN A 348 -5.14 -36.20 11.82
CA ASN A 348 -5.74 -37.28 12.62
C ASN A 348 -4.68 -38.13 13.35
N ASN A 349 -3.76 -37.44 14.03
CA ASN A 349 -2.62 -38.05 14.76
C ASN A 349 -1.68 -38.94 13.89
N LYS A 350 -1.81 -38.88 12.56
CA LYS A 350 -0.90 -39.53 11.63
C LYS A 350 0.08 -38.49 11.09
N ALA A 351 1.34 -38.90 10.93
CA ALA A 351 2.38 -38.09 10.37
C ALA A 351 3.01 -38.78 9.16
N LYS A 352 3.14 -38.07 8.04
CA LYS A 352 3.91 -38.52 6.88
C LYS A 352 5.14 -37.64 6.77
N THR A 353 6.31 -38.20 7.04
CA THR A 353 7.59 -37.51 6.91
C THR A 353 7.86 -37.18 5.44
N MET A 354 8.45 -36.04 5.20
CA MET A 354 8.87 -35.56 3.88
C MET A 354 10.41 -35.54 3.83
N ASP A 355 10.99 -36.30 2.93
CA ASP A 355 12.45 -36.43 2.74
C ASP A 355 12.95 -35.37 1.76
N MET A 356 12.70 -34.11 2.09
CA MET A 356 13.14 -32.97 1.31
C MET A 356 13.48 -31.79 2.23
N PRO A 357 14.32 -30.85 1.78
CA PRO A 357 14.64 -29.68 2.59
C PRO A 357 13.40 -28.81 2.81
N VAL A 358 13.30 -28.22 4.01
CA VAL A 358 12.21 -27.30 4.35
C VAL A 358 12.34 -26.03 3.51
N PRO A 359 11.32 -25.66 2.72
CA PRO A 359 11.32 -24.42 1.95
C PRO A 359 11.35 -23.19 2.86
N LYS A 360 11.93 -22.09 2.37
CA LYS A 360 11.89 -20.79 3.07
C LYS A 360 10.48 -20.25 3.17
N LYS A 361 9.70 -20.48 2.13
CA LYS A 361 8.32 -20.04 2.01
C LYS A 361 7.45 -21.19 1.56
N ILE A 362 6.37 -21.43 2.26
CA ILE A 362 5.43 -22.52 1.97
C ILE A 362 4.11 -21.92 1.50
N GLY A 363 3.67 -22.32 0.31
CA GLY A 363 2.35 -22.04 -0.22
C GLY A 363 1.32 -23.07 0.26
N VAL A 364 0.17 -22.59 0.70
CA VAL A 364 -0.97 -23.42 1.08
C VAL A 364 -2.10 -23.17 0.09
N TYR A 365 -2.54 -24.23 -0.54
CA TYR A 365 -3.68 -24.23 -1.45
C TYR A 365 -4.83 -25.04 -0.84
N CYS A 366 -5.99 -24.42 -0.76
CA CYS A 366 -7.21 -25.06 -0.29
C CYS A 366 -8.27 -25.02 -1.40
N ASP A 367 -8.64 -26.18 -1.91
CA ASP A 367 -9.79 -26.37 -2.78
C ASP A 367 -10.91 -26.99 -1.93
N TYR A 368 -11.82 -26.13 -1.47
CA TYR A 368 -12.89 -26.56 -0.58
C TYR A 368 -13.87 -27.50 -1.29
N ASP A 369 -14.26 -27.15 -2.51
CA ASP A 369 -15.24 -27.90 -3.28
C ASP A 369 -14.67 -29.22 -3.78
N GLY A 370 -13.39 -29.22 -4.21
CA GLY A 370 -12.67 -30.41 -4.62
C GLY A 370 -12.17 -31.28 -3.45
N GLY A 371 -12.22 -30.77 -2.22
CA GLY A 371 -11.78 -31.50 -1.03
C GLY A 371 -10.27 -31.74 -0.98
N HIS A 372 -9.46 -30.74 -1.36
CA HIS A 372 -8.01 -30.85 -1.38
C HIS A 372 -7.34 -29.75 -0.57
N ILE A 373 -6.33 -30.14 0.21
CA ILE A 373 -5.39 -29.21 0.83
C ILE A 373 -4.00 -29.60 0.36
N SER A 374 -3.35 -28.72 -0.39
CA SER A 374 -2.03 -28.97 -0.95
C SER A 374 -1.03 -27.95 -0.46
N PHE A 375 0.18 -28.39 -0.26
CA PHE A 375 1.30 -27.57 0.20
C PHE A 375 2.37 -27.57 -0.88
N TYR A 376 2.94 -26.41 -1.12
CA TYR A 376 3.93 -26.17 -2.17
C TYR A 376 5.14 -25.43 -1.62
N ASN A 377 6.30 -25.69 -2.20
CA ASN A 377 7.38 -24.72 -2.12
C ASN A 377 6.94 -23.46 -2.89
N ALA A 378 6.77 -22.34 -2.21
CA ALA A 378 6.20 -21.12 -2.82
C ALA A 378 7.12 -20.55 -3.93
N ASP A 379 8.43 -20.75 -3.84
CA ASP A 379 9.39 -20.22 -4.81
C ASP A 379 9.44 -21.08 -6.08
N THR A 380 9.52 -22.40 -5.93
CA THR A 380 9.67 -23.36 -7.05
C THR A 380 8.35 -23.91 -7.57
N LYS A 381 7.24 -23.66 -6.85
CA LYS A 381 5.90 -24.26 -7.06
C LYS A 381 5.88 -25.79 -7.01
N GLN A 382 6.94 -26.41 -6.48
CA GLN A 382 6.99 -27.86 -6.29
C GLN A 382 5.97 -28.31 -5.23
N LEU A 383 5.19 -29.32 -5.56
CA LEU A 383 4.24 -29.94 -4.62
C LEU A 383 5.01 -30.64 -3.49
N LEU A 384 4.65 -30.36 -2.25
CA LEU A 384 5.21 -30.99 -1.05
C LEU A 384 4.29 -32.12 -0.57
N HIS A 385 3.01 -31.84 -0.42
CA HIS A 385 2.02 -32.82 0.04
C HIS A 385 0.60 -32.39 -0.33
N THR A 386 -0.30 -33.37 -0.52
CA THR A 386 -1.74 -33.14 -0.68
C THR A 386 -2.51 -34.03 0.28
N PHE A 387 -3.40 -33.45 1.05
CA PHE A 387 -4.47 -34.16 1.72
C PHE A 387 -5.71 -34.17 0.83
N ARG A 388 -6.36 -35.33 0.75
CA ARG A 388 -7.67 -35.47 0.12
C ARG A 388 -8.69 -35.76 1.23
N THR A 389 -9.72 -34.96 1.31
CA THR A 389 -10.75 -35.03 2.36
C THR A 389 -12.07 -34.51 1.84
N LYS A 390 -13.14 -34.83 2.53
CA LYS A 390 -14.45 -34.20 2.30
C LYS A 390 -14.72 -33.30 3.48
N PHE A 391 -14.70 -32.01 3.26
CA PHE A 391 -15.06 -31.05 4.30
C PHE A 391 -16.54 -31.18 4.66
N THR A 392 -16.82 -31.19 5.94
CA THR A 392 -18.19 -31.26 6.48
C THR A 392 -18.62 -29.96 7.14
N GLN A 393 -17.67 -29.04 7.33
CA GLN A 393 -17.86 -27.72 7.94
C GLN A 393 -16.92 -26.74 7.27
N PRO A 394 -17.21 -25.45 7.35
CA PRO A 394 -16.28 -24.40 6.93
C PRO A 394 -14.92 -24.54 7.62
N VAL A 395 -13.85 -24.29 6.87
CA VAL A 395 -12.49 -24.32 7.40
C VAL A 395 -11.92 -22.92 7.52
N VAL A 396 -10.94 -22.75 8.40
CA VAL A 396 -10.17 -21.52 8.57
C VAL A 396 -8.68 -21.82 8.43
N PRO A 397 -7.86 -20.90 7.94
CA PRO A 397 -6.42 -21.00 8.04
C PRO A 397 -5.99 -21.19 9.50
N ALA A 398 -5.07 -22.11 9.74
CA ALA A 398 -4.65 -22.46 11.10
C ALA A 398 -3.14 -22.57 11.19
N PHE A 399 -2.57 -22.03 12.27
CA PHE A 399 -1.14 -21.91 12.46
C PHE A 399 -0.76 -22.26 13.89
N MET A 400 0.46 -22.75 14.06
CA MET A 400 1.09 -22.97 15.35
C MET A 400 2.53 -22.48 15.26
N VAL A 401 3.00 -21.76 16.31
CA VAL A 401 4.39 -21.31 16.38
C VAL A 401 4.91 -21.38 17.81
N TRP A 402 6.14 -21.88 17.94
CA TRP A 402 6.85 -21.94 19.21
C TRP A 402 8.32 -21.56 19.02
N CYS A 403 8.81 -20.61 19.85
CA CYS A 403 10.16 -20.06 19.77
C CYS A 403 10.50 -19.57 18.36
N GLY A 404 9.91 -18.44 17.97
CA GLY A 404 10.11 -17.76 16.69
C GLY A 404 8.82 -17.12 16.21
N GLY A 405 8.74 -16.83 14.93
CA GLY A 405 7.59 -16.17 14.33
C GLY A 405 7.26 -16.66 12.93
N LEU A 406 6.03 -16.35 12.51
CA LEU A 406 5.52 -16.57 11.17
C LEU A 406 5.06 -15.24 10.57
N THR A 407 5.30 -15.08 9.28
CA THR A 407 4.77 -13.97 8.47
C THR A 407 3.87 -14.52 7.38
N LEU A 408 2.69 -13.92 7.27
CA LEU A 408 1.64 -14.32 6.35
C LEU A 408 1.66 -13.42 5.11
N HIS A 409 1.51 -14.03 3.95
CA HIS A 409 1.31 -13.34 2.67
C HIS A 409 -0.04 -13.75 2.10
N THR A 410 -0.98 -12.84 2.09
CA THR A 410 -2.37 -12.99 1.61
C THR A 410 -2.66 -12.11 0.42
N GLY A 411 -3.90 -12.12 -0.07
CA GLY A 411 -4.26 -11.38 -1.28
C GLY A 411 -3.64 -11.99 -2.54
N LEU A 412 -3.28 -13.27 -2.47
CA LEU A 412 -2.68 -13.99 -3.58
C LEU A 412 -3.76 -14.77 -4.33
N GLN A 413 -3.61 -14.80 -5.66
CA GLN A 413 -4.40 -15.70 -6.50
C GLN A 413 -3.81 -17.11 -6.47
N VAL A 414 -4.65 -18.09 -6.80
CA VAL A 414 -4.15 -19.46 -7.03
C VAL A 414 -3.24 -19.45 -8.26
N PRO A 415 -1.94 -19.77 -8.12
CA PRO A 415 -1.03 -19.77 -9.25
C PRO A 415 -1.48 -20.75 -10.36
N SER A 416 -1.32 -20.33 -11.61
CA SER A 416 -1.69 -21.15 -12.79
C SER A 416 -0.97 -22.50 -12.82
N SER A 417 0.28 -22.54 -12.38
CA SER A 417 1.07 -23.75 -12.22
C SER A 417 0.44 -24.73 -11.22
N VAL A 418 -0.15 -24.24 -10.12
CA VAL A 418 -0.84 -25.08 -9.13
C VAL A 418 -2.13 -25.68 -9.70
N LYS A 419 -2.88 -24.90 -10.49
CA LYS A 419 -4.10 -25.36 -11.16
C LYS A 419 -3.84 -26.44 -12.21
N SER A 420 -2.72 -26.41 -12.91
CA SER A 420 -2.39 -27.37 -13.98
C SER A 420 -2.07 -28.75 -13.43
N PHE A 421 -1.43 -28.86 -12.27
CA PHE A 421 -1.12 -30.17 -11.65
C PHE A 421 -2.36 -30.97 -11.25
N GLN A 422 -3.48 -30.29 -10.96
CA GLN A 422 -4.71 -30.98 -10.57
C GLN A 422 -5.53 -31.51 -11.74
N LYS A 423 -5.39 -30.91 -12.93
CA LYS A 423 -6.01 -31.46 -14.16
C LYS A 423 -5.32 -32.72 -14.69
N GLY A 424 -4.06 -32.94 -14.29
CA GLY A 424 -3.26 -34.10 -14.70
C GLY A 424 -3.50 -35.42 -13.95
N ASP A 425 -4.03 -35.36 -12.73
CA ASP A 425 -4.25 -36.52 -11.89
C ASP A 425 -5.48 -37.39 -12.27
N GLY A 426 -6.24 -36.96 -13.28
CA GLY A 426 -7.41 -37.71 -13.79
C GLY A 426 -7.08 -38.73 -14.87
N LEU A 427 -5.85 -38.84 -15.36
CA LEU A 427 -5.42 -39.72 -16.46
C LEU A 427 -4.01 -40.29 -16.20
N SER A 428 -3.84 -41.16 -15.23
CA SER A 428 -2.74 -42.13 -15.24
C SER A 428 -3.15 -43.49 -14.77
N GLY A 429 -3.85 -44.16 -15.66
CA GLY A 429 -3.75 -45.60 -15.73
C GLY A 429 -2.57 -45.95 -16.62
N SER A 430 -1.59 -46.60 -16.05
CA SER A 430 -0.63 -47.54 -16.65
C SER A 430 -0.17 -47.28 -18.11
N ALA A 431 1.11 -46.93 -18.29
CA ALA A 431 1.93 -47.48 -19.37
C ALA A 431 3.42 -47.27 -19.06
N ASN A 432 4.04 -48.31 -18.55
CA ASN A 432 5.46 -48.60 -18.82
C ASN A 432 5.64 -48.79 -20.32
N SER A 433 6.42 -47.97 -20.98
CA SER A 433 7.06 -48.32 -22.23
C SER A 433 8.46 -47.69 -22.30
N LEU A 434 9.42 -48.59 -22.18
CA LEU A 434 10.79 -48.43 -22.60
C LEU A 434 10.85 -47.93 -24.05
N ILE A 435 11.47 -46.79 -24.27
CA ILE A 435 11.92 -46.38 -25.61
C ILE A 435 13.43 -46.54 -25.63
N SER A 436 13.86 -47.61 -26.35
CA SER A 436 15.21 -47.82 -26.85
C SER A 436 15.56 -46.78 -27.91
N LEU A 437 16.75 -46.18 -27.79
CA LEU A 437 17.40 -45.35 -28.80
C LEU A 437 17.88 -46.25 -29.97
N PRO A 438 17.75 -45.81 -31.23
CA PRO A 438 18.50 -46.38 -32.33
C PRO A 438 19.86 -45.69 -32.50
N GLN A 439 20.80 -46.48 -32.97
CA GLN A 439 22.18 -46.23 -33.28
C GLN A 439 22.38 -45.05 -34.29
#